data_d7928bd4801bdbd3634f5be41b786f98
#
_entry.id   d7928bd4801bdbd3634f5be41b786f98
#
_cell.length_a   1.000
_cell.length_b   1.000
_cell.length_c   1.000
_cell.angle_alpha   90.00
_cell.angle_beta   90.00
_cell.angle_gamma   90.00
#
_symmetry.space_group_name_H-M   'P 1'
#
loop_
_entity.id
_entity.type
_entity.pdbx_description
1 polymer ?
#
loop_
_entity_poly.entity_id
_entity_poly.type
_entity_poly.pdbx_seq_one_letter_code
_entity_poly.pdbx_strand_id
1 'polypeptide(L)'
;MKHFFIIVNAQKDSELIFTNQIIDYIRRKGGTCDYFASFEEEKAESVEKEIPTETEAVLVIGGDGTLIRAARNLVKKNIPLLGINLGKLGYLCEVEENTIFPAIDELIADRYTIEQRMLLDGYTVQSGGEKIQRVALNDVVIHRTGALQIVNLNVYVNG
;
A
#
# COMPACT_ATOMS: atom_id res chain seq x y z
N MET A 1 -9.82 15.73 -6.63
CA MET A 1 -8.82 14.88 -7.33
C MET A 1 -9.35 14.40 -8.66
N LYS A 2 -8.47 14.21 -9.65
CA LYS A 2 -8.84 13.70 -11.00
C LYS A 2 -7.89 12.64 -11.53
N HIS A 3 -6.68 12.53 -10.99
CA HIS A 3 -5.64 11.64 -11.46
C HIS A 3 -5.35 10.56 -10.42
N PHE A 4 -5.81 9.35 -10.70
CA PHE A 4 -5.70 8.21 -9.80
C PHE A 4 -4.77 7.14 -10.37
N PHE A 5 -4.17 6.36 -9.49
CA PHE A 5 -3.44 5.16 -9.84
C PHE A 5 -3.89 4.00 -8.95
N ILE A 6 -4.04 2.80 -9.51
CA ILE A 6 -4.45 1.62 -8.75
C ILE A 6 -3.27 0.69 -8.57
N ILE A 7 -3.06 0.25 -7.32
CA ILE A 7 -2.22 -0.92 -7.02
C ILE A 7 -3.16 -2.04 -6.61
N VAL A 8 -3.23 -3.11 -7.41
CA VAL A 8 -4.13 -4.23 -7.14
C VAL A 8 -3.36 -5.49 -6.78
N ASN A 9 -3.83 -6.21 -5.76
CA ASN A 9 -3.36 -7.56 -5.49
C ASN A 9 -3.98 -8.53 -6.50
N ALA A 10 -3.15 -9.01 -7.44
CA ALA A 10 -3.58 -9.88 -8.52
C ALA A 10 -4.16 -11.24 -8.06
N GLN A 11 -3.91 -11.67 -6.82
CA GLN A 11 -4.53 -12.87 -6.26
C GLN A 11 -5.98 -12.64 -5.82
N LYS A 12 -6.36 -11.38 -5.52
CA LYS A 12 -7.70 -11.02 -5.07
C LYS A 12 -8.62 -10.54 -6.19
N ASP A 13 -8.07 -9.98 -7.25
CA ASP A 13 -8.78 -9.54 -8.46
C ASP A 13 -8.02 -10.05 -9.70
N SER A 14 -7.95 -11.38 -9.84
CA SER A 14 -7.10 -12.06 -10.84
C SER A 14 -7.49 -11.74 -12.30
N GLU A 15 -8.75 -11.48 -12.56
CA GLU A 15 -9.27 -11.11 -13.87
C GLU A 15 -9.38 -9.58 -14.03
N LEU A 16 -8.99 -8.81 -13.01
CA LEU A 16 -9.07 -7.34 -12.98
C LEU A 16 -10.48 -6.78 -13.24
N ILE A 17 -11.52 -7.58 -12.93
CA ILE A 17 -12.91 -7.19 -13.17
C ILE A 17 -13.26 -5.96 -12.33
N PHE A 18 -12.99 -6.03 -11.03
CA PHE A 18 -13.29 -4.93 -10.12
C PHE A 18 -12.40 -3.72 -10.39
N THR A 19 -11.12 -3.94 -10.66
CA THR A 19 -10.18 -2.89 -11.07
C THR A 19 -10.67 -2.14 -12.30
N ASN A 20 -11.10 -2.84 -13.34
CA ASN A 20 -11.61 -2.22 -14.57
C ASN A 20 -12.92 -1.46 -14.33
N GLN A 21 -13.82 -1.94 -13.46
CA GLN A 21 -15.03 -1.20 -13.09
C GLN A 21 -14.69 0.15 -12.43
N ILE A 22 -13.69 0.19 -11.56
CA ILE A 22 -13.22 1.42 -10.93
C ILE A 22 -12.60 2.38 -11.96
N ILE A 23 -11.75 1.88 -12.84
CA ILE A 23 -11.13 2.67 -13.92
C ILE A 23 -12.20 3.31 -14.81
N ASP A 24 -13.18 2.51 -15.26
CA ASP A 24 -14.27 2.99 -16.09
C ASP A 24 -15.16 4.01 -15.37
N TYR A 25 -15.36 3.82 -14.07
CA TYR A 25 -16.11 4.76 -13.25
C TYR A 25 -15.39 6.11 -13.17
N ILE A 26 -14.11 6.13 -12.83
CA ILE A 26 -13.28 7.34 -12.75
C ILE A 26 -13.26 8.07 -14.11
N ARG A 27 -13.07 7.34 -15.21
CA ARG A 27 -13.06 7.90 -16.56
C ARG A 27 -14.39 8.54 -16.94
N ARG A 28 -15.50 7.90 -16.60
CA ARG A 28 -16.86 8.50 -16.82
C ARG A 28 -17.09 9.77 -16.03
N LYS A 29 -16.42 9.94 -14.90
CA LYS A 29 -16.44 11.18 -14.08
C LYS A 29 -15.44 12.24 -14.56
N GLY A 30 -14.71 11.98 -15.67
CA GLY A 30 -13.76 12.92 -16.27
C GLY A 30 -12.36 12.89 -15.62
N GLY A 31 -12.05 11.86 -14.84
CA GLY A 31 -10.71 11.60 -14.30
C GLY A 31 -9.88 10.67 -15.17
N THR A 32 -8.64 10.47 -14.78
CA THR A 32 -7.71 9.46 -15.34
C THR A 32 -7.36 8.42 -14.30
N CYS A 33 -7.16 7.20 -14.73
CA CYS A 33 -6.75 6.11 -13.85
C CYS A 33 -6.00 5.06 -14.65
N ASP A 34 -4.80 4.71 -14.18
CA ASP A 34 -4.00 3.59 -14.61
C ASP A 34 -3.80 2.61 -13.45
N TYR A 35 -3.23 1.44 -13.71
CA TYR A 35 -3.06 0.44 -12.66
C TYR A 35 -1.76 -0.35 -12.79
N PHE A 36 -1.36 -0.95 -11.67
CA PHE A 36 -0.29 -1.92 -11.56
C PHE A 36 -0.81 -3.15 -10.80
N ALA A 37 -0.73 -4.31 -11.44
CA ALA A 37 -1.09 -5.58 -10.82
C ALA A 37 0.11 -6.15 -10.05
N SER A 38 0.04 -6.14 -8.72
CA SER A 38 1.11 -6.60 -7.84
C SER A 38 0.95 -8.08 -7.52
N PHE A 39 2.02 -8.84 -7.72
CA PHE A 39 2.21 -10.19 -7.20
C PHE A 39 3.11 -10.12 -5.94
N GLU A 40 3.01 -11.08 -5.02
CA GLU A 40 3.55 -10.97 -3.64
C GLU A 40 5.05 -10.66 -3.48
N GLU A 41 5.88 -10.81 -4.51
CA GLU A 41 7.36 -10.71 -4.42
C GLU A 41 7.99 -9.53 -5.20
N GLU A 42 7.21 -8.56 -5.66
CA GLU A 42 7.77 -7.50 -6.49
C GLU A 42 8.58 -6.46 -5.72
N LYS A 43 9.68 -6.02 -6.32
CA LYS A 43 10.55 -5.00 -5.74
C LYS A 43 9.88 -3.63 -5.74
N ALA A 44 10.06 -2.87 -4.67
CA ALA A 44 9.55 -1.50 -4.48
C ALA A 44 9.82 -0.57 -5.68
N GLU A 45 11.01 -0.67 -6.27
CA GLU A 45 11.45 0.18 -7.39
C GLU A 45 10.64 0.00 -8.69
N SER A 46 9.98 -1.16 -8.89
CA SER A 46 9.16 -1.39 -10.06
C SER A 46 7.86 -0.59 -10.00
N VAL A 47 7.18 -0.61 -8.87
CA VAL A 47 5.89 0.07 -8.67
C VAL A 47 6.06 1.60 -8.71
N GLU A 48 7.11 2.13 -8.06
CA GLU A 48 7.35 3.57 -8.00
C GLU A 48 7.53 4.21 -9.39
N LYS A 49 8.13 3.48 -10.33
CA LYS A 49 8.38 3.96 -11.69
C LYS A 49 7.15 3.97 -12.58
N GLU A 50 6.18 3.11 -12.28
CA GLU A 50 4.94 3.00 -13.06
C GLU A 50 3.93 4.10 -12.73
N ILE A 51 4.08 4.77 -11.57
CA ILE A 51 3.13 5.80 -11.14
C ILE A 51 3.42 7.13 -11.84
N PRO A 52 2.46 7.64 -12.65
CA PRO A 52 2.57 8.95 -13.30
C PRO A 52 2.80 10.07 -12.29
N THR A 53 3.54 11.10 -12.72
CA THR A 53 3.87 12.24 -11.85
C THR A 53 2.67 13.10 -11.46
N GLU A 54 1.62 13.09 -12.28
CA GLU A 54 0.36 13.78 -12.04
C GLU A 54 -0.59 13.05 -11.09
N THR A 55 -0.24 11.85 -10.62
CA THR A 55 -1.10 11.07 -9.71
C THR A 55 -1.36 11.82 -8.41
N GLU A 56 -2.63 12.05 -8.10
CA GLU A 56 -3.07 12.76 -6.90
C GLU A 56 -3.40 11.82 -5.74
N ALA A 57 -3.81 10.56 -6.03
CA ALA A 57 -4.04 9.53 -5.04
C ALA A 57 -3.82 8.14 -5.62
N VAL A 58 -3.37 7.21 -4.76
CA VAL A 58 -3.23 5.79 -5.09
C VAL A 58 -4.32 4.99 -4.38
N LEU A 59 -5.13 4.28 -5.16
CA LEU A 59 -6.14 3.33 -4.67
C LEU A 59 -5.48 1.95 -4.55
N VAL A 60 -5.48 1.38 -3.36
CA VAL A 60 -4.83 0.09 -3.10
C VAL A 60 -5.90 -0.97 -2.89
N ILE A 61 -6.07 -1.84 -3.89
CA ILE A 61 -7.07 -2.90 -3.89
C ILE A 61 -6.45 -4.19 -3.35
N GLY A 62 -6.93 -4.63 -2.18
CA GLY A 62 -6.37 -5.84 -1.57
C GLY A 62 -6.83 -6.06 -0.13
N GLY A 63 -5.97 -5.78 0.79
CA GLY A 63 -6.16 -5.84 2.23
C GLY A 63 -5.01 -5.13 2.92
N ASP A 64 -4.98 -5.14 4.26
CA ASP A 64 -3.96 -4.42 5.04
C ASP A 64 -2.53 -4.72 4.61
N GLY A 65 -2.20 -5.98 4.32
CA GLY A 65 -0.86 -6.36 3.85
C GLY A 65 -0.49 -5.71 2.50
N THR A 66 -1.46 -5.55 1.59
CA THR A 66 -1.22 -4.86 0.31
C THR A 66 -1.01 -3.37 0.53
N LEU A 67 -1.81 -2.75 1.41
CA LEU A 67 -1.69 -1.34 1.77
C LEU A 67 -0.35 -1.04 2.46
N ILE A 68 0.09 -1.88 3.40
CA ILE A 68 1.38 -1.75 4.07
C ILE A 68 2.53 -1.80 3.05
N ARG A 69 2.49 -2.75 2.10
CA ARG A 69 3.50 -2.82 1.03
C ARG A 69 3.50 -1.59 0.15
N ALA A 70 2.33 -1.13 -0.29
CA ALA A 70 2.20 0.08 -1.09
C ALA A 70 2.78 1.29 -0.35
N ALA A 71 2.43 1.49 0.92
CA ALA A 71 2.94 2.58 1.74
C ALA A 71 4.46 2.56 1.87
N ARG A 72 5.06 1.38 2.10
CA ARG A 72 6.52 1.22 2.17
C ARG A 72 7.21 1.55 0.84
N ASN A 73 6.63 1.10 -0.27
CA ASN A 73 7.19 1.30 -1.59
C ASN A 73 7.09 2.76 -2.06
N LEU A 74 6.06 3.48 -1.59
CA LEU A 74 5.73 4.83 -2.02
C LEU A 74 6.08 5.92 -1.01
N VAL A 75 6.76 5.59 0.09
CA VAL A 75 7.11 6.55 1.14
C VAL A 75 7.80 7.82 0.61
N LYS A 76 8.59 7.71 -0.44
CA LYS A 76 9.30 8.85 -1.06
C LYS A 76 8.42 9.70 -1.96
N LYS A 77 7.31 9.16 -2.46
CA LYS A 77 6.40 9.89 -3.37
C LYS A 77 5.48 10.87 -2.65
N ASN A 78 5.24 10.65 -1.36
CA ASN A 78 4.32 11.46 -0.55
C ASN A 78 2.93 11.64 -1.19
N ILE A 79 2.39 10.57 -1.79
CA ILE A 79 1.07 10.53 -2.42
C ILE A 79 0.10 9.88 -1.43
N PRO A 80 -1.12 10.42 -1.24
CA PRO A 80 -2.14 9.79 -0.41
C PRO A 80 -2.52 8.40 -0.91
N LEU A 81 -2.74 7.47 0.03
CA LEU A 81 -3.17 6.10 -0.25
C LEU A 81 -4.57 5.88 0.31
N LEU A 82 -5.46 5.24 -0.46
CA LEU A 82 -6.76 4.76 0.00
C LEU A 82 -6.81 3.25 -0.11
N GLY A 83 -6.91 2.55 1.02
CA GLY A 83 -7.04 1.10 1.07
C GLY A 83 -8.47 0.64 0.80
N ILE A 84 -8.64 -0.27 -0.18
CA ILE A 84 -9.91 -0.89 -0.55
C ILE A 84 -9.80 -2.38 -0.27
N ASN A 85 -10.65 -2.88 0.62
CA ASN A 85 -10.63 -4.27 1.01
C ASN A 85 -11.61 -5.12 0.17
N LEU A 86 -11.07 -6.17 -0.48
CA LEU A 86 -11.85 -7.17 -1.20
C LEU A 86 -12.09 -8.44 -0.34
N GLY A 87 -12.35 -8.29 0.94
CA GLY A 87 -12.56 -9.43 1.83
C GLY A 87 -13.02 -8.99 3.21
N LYS A 88 -12.52 -9.63 4.25
CA LYS A 88 -12.82 -9.20 5.63
C LYS A 88 -12.10 -7.87 5.91
N LEU A 89 -12.87 -6.89 6.37
CA LEU A 89 -12.33 -5.59 6.75
C LEU A 89 -11.20 -5.75 7.78
N GLY A 90 -10.08 -5.11 7.49
CA GLY A 90 -8.92 -5.03 8.38
C GLY A 90 -8.95 -3.76 9.23
N TYR A 91 -7.79 -3.34 9.69
CA TYR A 91 -7.61 -2.14 10.51
C TYR A 91 -7.14 -0.91 9.72
N LEU A 92 -6.58 -1.12 8.53
CA LEU A 92 -5.94 -0.06 7.74
C LEU A 92 -6.73 0.31 6.49
N CYS A 93 -7.44 -0.65 5.89
CA CYS A 93 -8.29 -0.36 4.73
C CYS A 93 -9.62 0.24 5.23
N GLU A 94 -9.98 1.41 4.72
CA GLU A 94 -11.17 2.16 5.17
C GLU A 94 -12.39 1.94 4.27
N VAL A 95 -12.19 1.43 3.06
CA VAL A 95 -13.23 1.27 2.04
C VAL A 95 -13.42 -0.20 1.72
N GLU A 96 -14.68 -0.61 1.65
CA GLU A 96 -15.10 -1.93 1.18
C GLU A 96 -15.54 -1.88 -0.29
N GLU A 97 -15.60 -3.04 -0.93
CA GLU A 97 -16.04 -3.19 -2.32
C GLU A 97 -17.36 -2.47 -2.63
N ASN A 98 -18.34 -2.55 -1.73
CA ASN A 98 -19.67 -1.96 -1.89
C ASN A 98 -19.71 -0.44 -1.69
N THR A 99 -18.67 0.17 -1.11
CA THR A 99 -18.62 1.61 -0.80
C THR A 99 -17.60 2.39 -1.64
N ILE A 100 -16.89 1.72 -2.58
CA ILE A 100 -15.81 2.35 -3.34
C ILE A 100 -16.32 3.49 -4.24
N PHE A 101 -17.43 3.32 -4.95
CA PHE A 101 -17.93 4.33 -5.88
C PHE A 101 -18.35 5.62 -5.18
N PRO A 102 -19.11 5.57 -4.07
CA PRO A 102 -19.32 6.74 -3.22
C PRO A 102 -18.01 7.39 -2.74
N ALA A 103 -17.01 6.60 -2.31
CA ALA A 103 -15.73 7.13 -1.85
C ALA A 103 -14.97 7.87 -2.98
N ILE A 104 -14.99 7.34 -4.21
CA ILE A 104 -14.43 8.02 -5.39
C ILE A 104 -15.15 9.35 -5.66
N ASP A 105 -16.48 9.39 -5.53
CA ASP A 105 -17.24 10.63 -5.71
C ASP A 105 -16.83 11.69 -4.65
N GLU A 106 -16.59 11.30 -3.42
CA GLU A 106 -16.08 12.21 -2.38
C GLU A 106 -14.66 12.71 -2.70
N LEU A 107 -13.77 11.83 -3.18
CA LEU A 107 -12.42 12.22 -3.61
C LEU A 107 -12.44 13.21 -4.78
N ILE A 108 -13.27 12.95 -5.79
CA ILE A 108 -13.42 13.84 -6.96
C ILE A 108 -14.01 15.21 -6.55
N ALA A 109 -14.92 15.21 -5.58
CA ALA A 109 -15.55 16.42 -5.06
C ALA A 109 -14.73 17.16 -4.01
N ASP A 110 -13.49 16.73 -3.73
CA ASP A 110 -12.59 17.27 -2.71
C ASP A 110 -13.20 17.29 -1.28
N ARG A 111 -14.05 16.30 -0.98
CA ARG A 111 -14.67 16.10 0.34
C ARG A 111 -14.05 14.91 1.07
N TYR A 112 -12.80 15.06 1.44
CA TYR A 112 -12.02 14.06 2.19
C TYR A 112 -11.09 14.73 3.19
N THR A 113 -10.54 13.94 4.10
CA THR A 113 -9.45 14.32 5.00
C THR A 113 -8.27 13.39 4.79
N ILE A 114 -7.04 13.91 4.92
CA ILE A 114 -5.83 13.10 4.86
C ILE A 114 -5.32 12.88 6.29
N GLU A 115 -5.26 11.63 6.71
CA GLU A 115 -4.61 11.24 7.95
C GLU A 115 -3.13 10.99 7.71
N GLN A 116 -2.28 11.62 8.52
CA GLN A 116 -0.85 11.36 8.49
C GLN A 116 -0.50 10.21 9.43
N ARG A 117 0.16 9.20 8.90
CA ARG A 117 0.61 8.04 9.65
C ARG A 117 2.13 8.06 9.81
N MET A 118 2.59 7.80 11.04
CA MET A 118 4.00 7.70 11.36
C MET A 118 4.56 6.35 10.87
N LEU A 119 5.75 6.38 10.29
CA LEU A 119 6.50 5.22 9.87
C LEU A 119 7.73 5.05 10.76
N LEU A 120 8.11 3.82 11.01
CA LEU A 120 9.39 3.49 11.65
C LEU A 120 10.44 3.32 10.57
N ASP A 121 11.54 4.06 10.67
CA ASP A 121 12.74 3.84 9.86
C ASP A 121 13.82 3.14 10.70
N GLY A 122 14.37 2.08 10.17
CA GLY A 122 15.35 1.28 10.86
C GLY A 122 16.30 0.57 9.90
N TYR A 123 17.31 -0.07 10.45
CA TYR A 123 18.23 -0.87 9.65
C TYR A 123 18.65 -2.14 10.39
N THR A 124 18.93 -3.17 9.62
CA THR A 124 19.60 -4.39 10.11
C THR A 124 21.08 -4.30 9.77
N VAL A 125 21.92 -4.70 10.73
CA VAL A 125 23.37 -4.83 10.52
C VAL A 125 23.68 -6.33 10.37
N GLN A 126 24.20 -6.70 9.21
CA GLN A 126 24.66 -8.07 8.98
C GLN A 126 26.03 -8.34 9.64
N SER A 127 26.42 -9.60 9.77
CA SER A 127 27.72 -10.00 10.36
C SER A 127 28.94 -9.38 9.68
N GLY A 128 28.81 -8.92 8.41
CA GLY A 128 29.83 -8.19 7.66
C GLY A 128 29.80 -6.67 7.83
N GLY A 129 28.93 -6.13 8.70
CA GLY A 129 28.77 -4.67 8.91
C GLY A 129 27.89 -3.98 7.88
N GLU A 130 27.38 -4.69 6.90
CA GLU A 130 26.45 -4.14 5.91
C GLU A 130 25.13 -3.73 6.58
N LYS A 131 24.66 -2.52 6.27
CA LYS A 131 23.39 -1.98 6.75
C LYS A 131 22.31 -2.10 5.70
N ILE A 132 21.22 -2.77 6.02
CA ILE A 132 20.04 -2.85 5.15
C ILE A 132 18.94 -2.03 5.80
N GLN A 133 18.59 -0.90 5.16
CA GLN A 133 17.52 -0.02 5.62
C GLN A 133 16.15 -0.66 5.38
N ARG A 134 15.25 -0.48 6.34
CA ARG A 134 13.88 -1.00 6.33
C ARG A 134 12.92 0.05 6.88
N VAL A 135 11.76 0.14 6.28
CA VAL A 135 10.66 0.99 6.75
C VAL A 135 9.48 0.11 7.14
N ALA A 136 8.86 0.41 8.28
CA ALA A 136 7.66 -0.26 8.75
C ALA A 136 6.54 0.75 9.01
N LEU A 137 5.33 0.44 8.54
CA LEU A 137 4.14 1.25 8.81
C LEU A 137 3.45 0.81 10.11
N ASN A 138 3.40 -0.49 10.37
CA ASN A 138 2.66 -1.04 11.50
C ASN A 138 3.60 -1.61 12.57
N ASP A 139 4.33 -2.66 12.26
CA ASP A 139 5.19 -3.37 13.20
C ASP A 139 6.48 -3.90 12.54
N VAL A 140 7.47 -4.13 13.38
CA VAL A 140 8.70 -4.83 13.00
C VAL A 140 8.66 -6.21 13.62
N VAL A 141 8.63 -7.25 12.77
CA VAL A 141 8.53 -8.64 13.20
C VAL A 141 9.89 -9.32 13.13
N ILE A 142 10.32 -9.90 14.25
CA ILE A 142 11.51 -10.72 14.32
C ILE A 142 11.07 -12.16 14.61
N HIS A 143 11.39 -13.09 13.73
CA HIS A 143 11.04 -14.49 13.90
C HIS A 143 12.21 -15.41 13.58
N ARG A 144 12.15 -16.62 14.12
CA ARG A 144 13.11 -17.69 13.82
C ARG A 144 12.95 -18.20 12.38
N THR A 145 14.03 -18.59 11.75
CA THR A 145 14.01 -19.17 10.39
C THR A 145 13.92 -20.70 10.39
N GLY A 146 14.18 -21.36 11.50
CA GLY A 146 14.14 -22.83 11.62
C GLY A 146 13.18 -23.32 12.71
N ALA A 147 12.62 -24.53 12.54
CA ALA A 147 11.59 -25.09 13.42
C ALA A 147 12.05 -25.27 14.89
N LEU A 148 13.34 -25.52 15.14
CA LEU A 148 13.90 -25.83 16.45
C LEU A 148 14.89 -24.78 16.99
N GLN A 149 14.99 -23.60 16.33
CA GLN A 149 15.91 -22.55 16.77
C GLN A 149 15.25 -21.64 17.80
N ILE A 150 16.01 -21.27 18.84
CA ILE A 150 15.60 -20.28 19.83
C ILE A 150 16.14 -18.93 19.38
N VAL A 151 15.28 -17.88 19.38
CA VAL A 151 15.71 -16.50 19.17
C VAL A 151 15.87 -15.84 20.54
N ASN A 152 17.07 -15.40 20.85
CA ASN A 152 17.35 -14.58 22.03
C ASN A 152 17.44 -13.11 21.55
N LEU A 153 16.66 -12.24 22.16
CA LEU A 153 16.63 -10.82 21.85
C LEU A 153 16.99 -10.00 23.08
N ASN A 154 17.91 -9.07 22.91
CA ASN A 154 18.16 -8.02 23.89
C ASN A 154 17.59 -6.72 23.29
N VAL A 155 16.70 -6.07 24.02
CA VAL A 155 16.05 -4.83 23.59
C VAL A 155 16.58 -3.69 24.45
N TYR A 156 17.05 -2.64 23.81
CA TYR A 156 17.53 -1.42 24.45
C TYR A 156 16.69 -0.23 23.94
N VAL A 157 16.33 0.66 24.85
CA VAL A 157 15.59 1.89 24.53
C VAL A 157 16.41 3.06 25.06
N ASN A 158 16.82 3.96 24.17
CA ASN A 158 17.66 5.12 24.48
C ASN A 158 19.04 4.79 25.08
N GLY A 159 19.61 3.66 24.72
CA GLY A 159 20.94 3.20 25.14
C GLY A 159 20.93 2.26 26.31
#